data_7e260f4566cd6066d1b0cb38d4c04023
#
_entry.id   7e260f4566cd6066d1b0cb38d4c04023
#
_cell.length_a   1.000
_cell.length_b   1.000
_cell.length_c   1.000
_cell.angle_alpha   90.00
_cell.angle_beta   90.00
_cell.angle_gamma   90.00
#
_symmetry.space_group_name_H-M   'P 1'
#
loop_
_entity.id
_entity.type
_entity.pdbx_description
1 polymer ?
#
loop_
_entity_poly.entity_id
_entity_poly.type
_entity_poly.pdbx_seq_one_letter_code
_entity_poly.pdbx_strand_id
1 'polypeptide(L)'
;MLTKETYQKYIQILHEELIPAMGCTEPVAIAYAGALAAEILRRTGEVPASATIEVSGNIIKNVKSVIVPHTGGMRGIESALAAGIAVGDSNVELEVLSNVNEEDLLKMQALKQSLPITLKQSEGDEVFTIYVELYSQNHCAKIRLSGNHTNVVLKQLDTEILYENHTKAIQKKSDRSCLSVENIVKFATQVRIEDVKELFDRQIAYNMAIAEEGLKNAYGANIGKVYLKSYPSDVAGKAKAYAAAASDARMNGCEMPVIINSGSGNQGLTASIPVIVYAREYGLPQEKLYRALCISNLITIHLKTGIGTLSAYCGVVSAGAGAGCGVAYLQGGGFREIAHTLVNALAMDSGMICDGAKASCAAKIALAVESGFLGLEMFKQGNQFYAGDGIVKKGVESTISSVSRLAQAGMHETDKEIIRIMTEGC
;
A
#
# COMPACT_ATOMS: atom_id res chain seq x y z
N MET A 1 8.37 -28.78 -14.39
CA MET A 1 7.17 -28.69 -13.53
C MET A 1 7.62 -28.22 -12.17
N LEU A 2 6.80 -27.41 -11.47
CA LEU A 2 7.07 -27.05 -10.08
C LEU A 2 6.85 -28.27 -9.17
N THR A 3 7.58 -28.35 -8.06
CA THR A 3 7.28 -29.33 -7.02
C THR A 3 5.94 -29.02 -6.34
N LYS A 4 5.26 -30.02 -5.77
CA LYS A 4 4.02 -29.80 -5.04
C LYS A 4 4.19 -28.80 -3.87
N GLU A 5 5.33 -28.86 -3.19
CA GLU A 5 5.67 -27.95 -2.09
C GLU A 5 5.78 -26.49 -2.59
N THR A 6 6.54 -26.26 -3.66
CA THR A 6 6.68 -24.92 -4.25
C THR A 6 5.34 -24.39 -4.73
N TYR A 7 4.51 -25.22 -5.35
CA TYR A 7 3.15 -24.85 -5.78
C TYR A 7 2.31 -24.36 -4.60
N GLN A 8 2.28 -25.09 -3.49
CA GLN A 8 1.51 -24.71 -2.30
C GLN A 8 2.05 -23.41 -1.66
N LYS A 9 3.38 -23.23 -1.62
CA LYS A 9 3.97 -21.97 -1.15
C LYS A 9 3.49 -20.76 -1.98
N TYR A 10 3.37 -20.88 -3.30
CA TYR A 10 2.88 -19.80 -4.15
C TYR A 10 1.42 -19.44 -3.87
N ILE A 11 0.55 -20.45 -3.70
CA ILE A 11 -0.84 -20.23 -3.29
C ILE A 11 -0.89 -19.52 -1.93
N GLN A 12 -0.13 -19.99 -0.95
CA GLN A 12 -0.09 -19.40 0.37
C GLN A 12 0.42 -17.94 0.33
N ILE A 13 1.46 -17.65 -0.45
CA ILE A 13 1.98 -16.29 -0.64
C ILE A 13 0.92 -15.36 -1.23
N LEU A 14 0.16 -15.81 -2.22
CA LEU A 14 -0.93 -15.03 -2.79
C LEU A 14 -2.00 -14.73 -1.73
N HIS A 15 -2.41 -15.70 -0.93
CA HIS A 15 -3.40 -15.49 0.14
C HIS A 15 -2.91 -14.57 1.25
N GLU A 16 -1.63 -14.61 1.61
CA GLU A 16 -1.02 -13.75 2.62
C GLU A 16 -0.94 -12.27 2.17
N GLU A 17 -0.76 -12.03 0.88
CA GLU A 17 -0.48 -10.69 0.37
C GLU A 17 -1.68 -10.01 -0.28
N LEU A 18 -2.64 -10.79 -0.81
CA LEU A 18 -3.83 -10.26 -1.47
C LEU A 18 -5.03 -10.26 -0.52
N ILE A 19 -4.99 -9.37 0.44
CA ILE A 19 -6.04 -9.23 1.46
C ILE A 19 -6.84 -7.93 1.27
N PRO A 20 -8.11 -7.88 1.71
CA PRO A 20 -8.89 -6.67 1.66
C PRO A 20 -8.38 -5.63 2.67
N ALA A 21 -8.43 -4.34 2.27
CA ALA A 21 -8.19 -3.21 3.16
C ALA A 21 -9.09 -2.04 2.77
N MET A 22 -9.61 -1.33 3.77
CA MET A 22 -10.41 -0.12 3.58
C MET A 22 -9.56 1.12 3.85
N GLY A 23 -9.55 2.07 2.91
CA GLY A 23 -8.82 3.32 3.07
C GLY A 23 -7.31 3.14 3.31
N CYS A 24 -6.72 4.07 4.07
CA CYS A 24 -5.34 3.98 4.53
C CYS A 24 -5.33 3.45 5.97
N THR A 25 -4.61 2.36 6.22
CA THR A 25 -4.63 1.67 7.52
C THR A 25 -3.86 2.41 8.61
N GLU A 26 -2.87 3.22 8.25
CA GLU A 26 -2.04 3.95 9.20
C GLU A 26 -2.82 5.04 9.97
N PRO A 27 -3.66 5.89 9.34
CA PRO A 27 -4.52 6.82 10.09
C PRO A 27 -5.48 6.09 11.03
N VAL A 28 -6.01 4.96 10.62
CA VAL A 28 -6.93 4.15 11.44
C VAL A 28 -6.21 3.55 12.65
N ALA A 29 -4.96 3.12 12.49
CA ALA A 29 -4.14 2.65 13.63
C ALA A 29 -3.85 3.76 14.64
N ILE A 30 -3.67 5.01 14.18
CA ILE A 30 -3.55 6.17 15.08
C ILE A 30 -4.86 6.41 15.83
N ALA A 31 -6.00 6.37 15.15
CA ALA A 31 -7.30 6.49 15.78
C ALA A 31 -7.53 5.37 16.81
N TYR A 32 -7.15 4.15 16.48
CA TYR A 32 -7.20 3.02 17.41
C TYR A 32 -6.36 3.24 18.67
N ALA A 33 -5.12 3.73 18.52
CA ALA A 33 -4.29 4.09 19.68
C ALA A 33 -4.93 5.19 20.52
N GLY A 34 -5.53 6.20 19.88
CA GLY A 34 -6.29 7.27 20.55
C GLY A 34 -7.51 6.76 21.31
N ALA A 35 -8.29 5.85 20.71
CA ALA A 35 -9.44 5.23 21.34
C ALA A 35 -9.06 4.41 22.59
N LEU A 36 -7.98 3.62 22.50
CA LEU A 36 -7.44 2.87 23.64
C LEU A 36 -6.98 3.80 24.77
N ALA A 37 -6.28 4.90 24.45
CA ALA A 37 -5.85 5.87 25.45
C ALA A 37 -7.05 6.55 26.14
N ALA A 38 -8.06 6.92 25.35
CA ALA A 38 -9.30 7.51 25.86
C ALA A 38 -10.09 6.52 26.73
N GLU A 39 -10.14 5.23 26.37
CA GLU A 39 -10.77 4.20 27.19
C GLU A 39 -10.11 4.08 28.57
N ILE A 40 -8.77 4.07 28.61
CA ILE A 40 -8.02 3.99 29.88
C ILE A 40 -8.28 5.24 30.72
N LEU A 41 -8.19 6.43 30.13
CA LEU A 41 -8.37 7.70 30.85
C LEU A 41 -9.79 7.85 31.40
N ARG A 42 -10.81 7.41 30.66
CA ARG A 42 -12.23 7.42 31.12
C ARG A 42 -12.46 6.67 32.44
N ARG A 43 -11.61 5.69 32.77
CA ARG A 43 -11.70 4.98 34.07
C ARG A 43 -11.41 5.86 35.26
N THR A 44 -10.71 6.98 35.06
CA THR A 44 -10.43 7.96 36.11
C THR A 44 -11.58 8.95 36.35
N GLY A 45 -12.54 9.04 35.42
CA GLY A 45 -13.61 10.04 35.44
C GLY A 45 -13.17 11.43 34.94
N GLU A 46 -11.90 11.59 34.54
CA GLU A 46 -11.37 12.88 34.06
C GLU A 46 -11.47 12.97 32.51
N VAL A 47 -11.47 14.21 32.01
CA VAL A 47 -11.51 14.52 30.58
C VAL A 47 -10.11 14.79 30.05
N PRO A 48 -9.85 14.50 28.75
CA PRO A 48 -8.58 14.84 28.11
C PRO A 48 -8.28 16.35 28.15
N ALA A 49 -7.06 16.73 28.52
CA ALA A 49 -6.57 18.11 28.55
C ALA A 49 -5.49 18.39 27.52
N SER A 50 -4.64 17.40 27.20
CA SER A 50 -3.65 17.47 26.11
C SER A 50 -3.23 16.07 25.67
N ALA A 51 -2.56 15.97 24.51
CA ALA A 51 -2.00 14.71 24.03
C ALA A 51 -0.60 14.93 23.44
N THR A 52 0.27 13.94 23.61
CA THR A 52 1.50 13.80 22.83
C THR A 52 1.40 12.53 22.01
N ILE A 53 1.73 12.63 20.74
CA ILE A 53 1.87 11.46 19.87
C ILE A 53 3.26 11.41 19.27
N GLU A 54 3.95 10.30 19.50
CA GLU A 54 5.25 10.02 18.91
C GLU A 54 5.10 8.87 17.91
N VAL A 55 5.56 9.08 16.67
CA VAL A 55 5.39 8.10 15.59
C VAL A 55 6.67 7.95 14.78
N SER A 56 6.87 6.77 14.19
CA SER A 56 7.99 6.54 13.25
C SER A 56 7.87 7.46 12.03
N GLY A 57 9.01 7.81 11.44
CA GLY A 57 9.06 8.66 10.25
C GLY A 57 8.19 8.16 9.10
N ASN A 58 8.05 6.83 8.95
CA ASN A 58 7.17 6.24 7.96
C ASN A 58 5.68 6.50 8.22
N ILE A 59 5.25 6.54 9.47
CA ILE A 59 3.88 6.94 9.83
C ILE A 59 3.67 8.41 9.49
N ILE A 60 4.62 9.30 9.79
CA ILE A 60 4.55 10.72 9.40
C ILE A 60 4.36 10.81 7.89
N LYS A 61 5.23 10.15 7.12
CA LYS A 61 5.21 10.15 5.67
C LYS A 61 3.87 9.68 5.10
N ASN A 62 3.29 8.63 5.66
CA ASN A 62 2.08 8.00 5.12
C ASN A 62 0.77 8.63 5.60
N VAL A 63 0.76 9.40 6.70
CA VAL A 63 -0.48 9.93 7.28
C VAL A 63 -0.64 11.42 7.11
N LYS A 64 0.45 12.20 7.07
CA LYS A 64 0.42 13.67 7.08
C LYS A 64 -0.58 14.30 6.11
N SER A 65 -0.73 13.75 4.90
CA SER A 65 -1.56 14.33 3.84
C SER A 65 -2.82 13.52 3.52
N VAL A 66 -3.05 12.42 4.24
CA VAL A 66 -4.13 11.47 3.95
C VAL A 66 -5.40 11.88 4.68
N ILE A 67 -6.55 11.70 4.02
CA ILE A 67 -7.86 11.80 4.67
C ILE A 67 -8.03 10.60 5.61
N VAL A 68 -8.39 10.91 6.84
CA VAL A 68 -8.78 9.91 7.84
C VAL A 68 -10.16 9.38 7.48
N PRO A 69 -10.35 8.05 7.32
CA PRO A 69 -11.66 7.49 6.99
C PRO A 69 -12.74 7.89 8.01
N HIS A 70 -13.97 8.03 7.56
CA HIS A 70 -15.17 8.35 8.38
C HIS A 70 -15.07 9.64 9.21
N THR A 71 -14.26 10.64 8.78
CA THR A 71 -14.08 11.89 9.53
C THR A 71 -14.61 13.13 8.81
N GLY A 72 -15.37 12.98 7.72
CA GLY A 72 -15.85 14.12 6.93
C GLY A 72 -14.72 14.91 6.24
N GLY A 73 -13.59 14.24 5.91
CA GLY A 73 -12.48 14.83 5.16
C GLY A 73 -11.34 15.40 6.01
N MET A 74 -11.31 15.16 7.32
CA MET A 74 -10.20 15.56 8.18
C MET A 74 -8.90 14.84 7.76
N ARG A 75 -7.75 15.54 7.85
CA ARG A 75 -6.46 15.04 7.39
C ARG A 75 -5.41 15.03 8.47
N GLY A 76 -4.46 14.10 8.37
CA GLY A 76 -3.25 14.10 9.16
C GLY A 76 -3.33 13.36 10.48
N ILE A 77 -2.19 13.31 11.16
CA ILE A 77 -1.96 12.53 12.37
C ILE A 77 -2.82 13.03 13.53
N GLU A 78 -2.84 14.34 13.74
CA GLU A 78 -3.59 14.97 14.82
C GLU A 78 -5.10 14.76 14.65
N SER A 79 -5.57 14.77 13.40
CA SER A 79 -6.98 14.50 13.08
C SER A 79 -7.35 13.06 13.37
N ALA A 80 -6.47 12.12 13.02
CA ALA A 80 -6.68 10.70 13.29
C ALA A 80 -6.71 10.42 14.80
N LEU A 81 -5.79 11.03 15.55
CA LEU A 81 -5.72 10.90 17.00
C LEU A 81 -6.98 11.49 17.65
N ALA A 82 -7.36 12.72 17.28
CA ALA A 82 -8.55 13.38 17.82
C ALA A 82 -9.82 12.59 17.53
N ALA A 83 -9.96 12.03 16.33
CA ALA A 83 -11.11 11.19 15.97
C ALA A 83 -11.21 9.95 16.88
N GLY A 84 -10.10 9.24 17.06
CA GLY A 84 -10.06 8.08 17.95
C GLY A 84 -10.38 8.41 19.41
N ILE A 85 -9.84 9.50 19.94
CA ILE A 85 -10.11 9.96 21.31
C ILE A 85 -11.58 10.35 21.50
N ALA A 86 -12.15 11.04 20.51
CA ALA A 86 -13.51 11.60 20.61
C ALA A 86 -14.59 10.50 20.57
N VAL A 87 -14.48 9.54 19.64
CA VAL A 87 -15.58 8.63 19.30
C VAL A 87 -15.14 7.21 18.99
N GLY A 88 -13.84 6.91 19.03
CA GLY A 88 -13.34 5.60 18.63
C GLY A 88 -13.84 4.47 19.54
N ASP A 89 -14.27 3.37 18.91
CA ASP A 89 -14.53 2.09 19.60
C ASP A 89 -13.27 1.21 19.55
N SER A 90 -12.58 1.10 20.67
CA SER A 90 -11.34 0.33 20.79
C SER A 90 -11.53 -1.19 20.66
N ASN A 91 -12.77 -1.71 20.72
CA ASN A 91 -13.04 -3.14 20.64
C ASN A 91 -12.99 -3.69 19.20
N VAL A 92 -13.11 -2.81 18.21
CA VAL A 92 -13.19 -3.22 16.79
C VAL A 92 -11.91 -2.90 16.01
N GLU A 93 -10.80 -2.64 16.69
CA GLU A 93 -9.46 -2.45 16.12
C GLU A 93 -9.42 -1.49 14.90
N LEU A 94 -9.13 -2.00 13.70
CA LEU A 94 -9.06 -1.18 12.49
C LEU A 94 -10.44 -0.75 11.93
N GLU A 95 -11.51 -1.13 12.57
CA GLU A 95 -12.86 -0.62 12.32
C GLU A 95 -13.29 0.44 13.34
N VAL A 96 -12.34 0.97 14.12
CA VAL A 96 -12.52 1.92 15.24
C VAL A 96 -13.40 3.14 14.91
N LEU A 97 -13.49 3.55 13.67
CA LEU A 97 -14.31 4.66 13.18
C LEU A 97 -15.47 4.22 12.26
N SER A 98 -15.79 2.91 12.16
CA SER A 98 -16.79 2.43 11.21
C SER A 98 -18.22 2.88 11.47
N ASN A 99 -18.56 3.20 12.72
CA ASN A 99 -19.92 3.55 13.15
C ASN A 99 -20.11 5.06 13.40
N VAL A 100 -19.31 5.92 12.76
CA VAL A 100 -19.37 7.38 12.92
C VAL A 100 -20.65 7.95 12.30
N ASN A 101 -21.35 8.79 13.05
CA ASN A 101 -22.52 9.53 12.59
C ASN A 101 -22.24 11.05 12.53
N GLU A 102 -23.25 11.87 12.14
CA GLU A 102 -23.06 13.32 11.99
C GLU A 102 -22.72 14.03 13.32
N GLU A 103 -23.28 13.59 14.44
CA GLU A 103 -22.96 14.14 15.77
C GLU A 103 -21.51 13.85 16.15
N ASP A 104 -21.02 12.66 15.82
CA ASP A 104 -19.66 12.25 16.06
C ASP A 104 -18.65 13.05 15.23
N LEU A 105 -19.00 13.42 14.01
CA LEU A 105 -18.16 14.34 13.20
C LEU A 105 -17.99 15.69 13.88
N LEU A 106 -19.03 16.22 14.49
CA LEU A 106 -18.93 17.48 15.26
C LEU A 106 -18.06 17.33 16.50
N LYS A 107 -18.17 16.21 17.23
CA LYS A 107 -17.31 15.91 18.39
C LYS A 107 -15.84 15.81 18.01
N MET A 108 -15.53 15.13 16.90
CA MET A 108 -14.16 15.02 16.38
C MET A 108 -13.57 16.38 16.04
N GLN A 109 -14.33 17.21 15.32
CA GLN A 109 -13.90 18.56 14.92
C GLN A 109 -13.68 19.45 16.13
N ALA A 110 -14.60 19.44 17.09
CA ALA A 110 -14.50 20.20 18.32
C ALA A 110 -13.27 19.77 19.13
N LEU A 111 -13.05 18.46 19.29
CA LEU A 111 -11.88 17.96 20.04
C LEU A 111 -10.57 18.33 19.33
N LYS A 112 -10.48 18.20 18.01
CA LYS A 112 -9.28 18.61 17.26
C LYS A 112 -8.94 20.08 17.45
N GLN A 113 -9.94 20.96 17.58
CA GLN A 113 -9.73 22.39 17.77
C GLN A 113 -9.35 22.76 19.22
N SER A 114 -9.85 22.01 20.20
CA SER A 114 -9.69 22.33 21.62
C SER A 114 -8.55 21.57 22.31
N LEU A 115 -8.19 20.36 21.84
CA LEU A 115 -7.18 19.53 22.47
C LEU A 115 -5.78 19.89 21.90
N PRO A 116 -4.87 20.43 22.72
CA PRO A 116 -3.48 20.61 22.32
C PRO A 116 -2.84 19.25 22.03
N ILE A 117 -2.40 19.03 20.80
CA ILE A 117 -1.72 17.79 20.37
C ILE A 117 -0.29 18.15 19.97
N THR A 118 0.69 17.50 20.58
CA THR A 118 2.10 17.61 20.23
C THR A 118 2.53 16.38 19.45
N LEU A 119 2.92 16.58 18.17
CA LEU A 119 3.48 15.53 17.33
C LEU A 119 4.99 15.47 17.49
N LYS A 120 5.54 14.27 17.71
CA LYS A 120 6.98 13.99 17.73
C LYS A 120 7.32 12.86 16.77
N GLN A 121 8.52 12.92 16.22
CA GLN A 121 9.10 11.78 15.50
C GLN A 121 9.84 10.90 16.53
N SER A 122 9.61 9.58 16.46
CA SER A 122 10.33 8.62 17.28
C SER A 122 11.80 8.53 16.88
N GLU A 123 12.66 8.40 17.87
CA GLU A 123 14.07 8.11 17.66
C GLU A 123 14.26 6.64 17.32
N GLY A 124 15.21 6.33 16.42
CA GLY A 124 15.56 4.97 16.01
C GLY A 124 14.99 4.55 14.66
N ASP A 125 15.33 3.30 14.28
CA ASP A 125 15.03 2.74 12.93
C ASP A 125 13.75 1.88 12.91
N GLU A 126 12.87 2.02 13.90
CA GLU A 126 11.59 1.28 13.91
C GLU A 126 10.69 1.76 12.76
N VAL A 127 10.34 0.81 11.92
CA VAL A 127 9.56 1.06 10.70
C VAL A 127 8.11 1.45 11.01
N PHE A 128 7.53 0.89 12.07
CA PHE A 128 6.16 1.14 12.52
C PHE A 128 6.11 1.25 14.04
N THR A 129 5.92 2.47 14.52
CA THR A 129 5.66 2.77 15.94
C THR A 129 4.66 3.91 16.03
N ILE A 130 3.68 3.75 16.91
CA ILE A 130 2.74 4.77 17.34
C ILE A 130 2.73 4.74 18.85
N TYR A 131 3.16 5.83 19.51
CA TYR A 131 3.13 6.00 20.95
C TYR A 131 2.30 7.22 21.29
N VAL A 132 1.26 7.04 22.10
CA VAL A 132 0.31 8.07 22.51
C VAL A 132 0.38 8.24 24.01
N GLU A 133 0.52 9.46 24.47
CA GLU A 133 0.30 9.89 25.84
C GLU A 133 -0.88 10.85 25.86
N LEU A 134 -1.95 10.48 26.56
CA LEU A 134 -3.16 11.27 26.71
C LEU A 134 -3.26 11.73 28.16
N TYR A 135 -3.17 13.03 28.37
CA TYR A 135 -3.14 13.66 29.68
C TYR A 135 -4.50 14.23 30.03
N SER A 136 -4.90 14.06 31.29
CA SER A 136 -5.94 14.84 31.98
C SER A 136 -5.29 15.80 33.00
N GLN A 137 -6.04 16.31 33.96
CA GLN A 137 -5.49 17.17 35.00
C GLN A 137 -4.51 16.43 35.91
N ASN A 138 -4.82 15.18 36.28
CA ASN A 138 -4.06 14.42 37.29
C ASN A 138 -3.51 13.09 36.77
N HIS A 139 -3.94 12.63 35.57
CA HIS A 139 -3.63 11.30 35.04
C HIS A 139 -3.05 11.34 33.64
N CYS A 140 -2.30 10.29 33.28
CA CYS A 140 -1.72 10.08 31.96
C CYS A 140 -1.95 8.63 31.50
N ALA A 141 -2.72 8.45 30.45
CA ALA A 141 -2.86 7.16 29.77
C ALA A 141 -1.84 7.04 28.65
N LYS A 142 -1.14 5.89 28.57
CA LYS A 142 -0.09 5.65 27.58
C LYS A 142 -0.39 4.38 26.79
N ILE A 143 -0.28 4.49 25.48
CA ILE A 143 -0.46 3.39 24.54
C ILE A 143 0.72 3.32 23.59
N ARG A 144 1.25 2.11 23.32
CA ARG A 144 2.22 1.88 22.25
C ARG A 144 1.75 0.76 21.34
N LEU A 145 1.73 1.04 20.04
CA LEU A 145 1.64 0.06 18.96
C LEU A 145 3.02 -0.08 18.31
N SER A 146 3.46 -1.31 18.03
CA SER A 146 4.75 -1.54 17.35
C SER A 146 4.69 -2.73 16.41
N GLY A 147 5.36 -2.63 15.28
CA GLY A 147 5.51 -3.70 14.29
C GLY A 147 4.35 -3.90 13.34
N ASN A 148 3.10 -3.69 13.77
CA ASN A 148 1.91 -3.68 12.92
C ASN A 148 0.78 -2.82 13.51
N HIS A 149 -0.28 -2.62 12.73
CA HIS A 149 -1.35 -1.66 12.99
C HIS A 149 -2.20 -1.96 14.24
N THR A 150 -2.27 -3.21 14.69
CA THR A 150 -3.09 -3.66 15.83
C THR A 150 -2.27 -4.24 16.98
N ASN A 151 -0.95 -4.34 16.82
CA ASN A 151 -0.11 -4.93 17.86
C ASN A 151 0.15 -3.95 18.99
N VAL A 152 -0.69 -4.00 20.01
CA VAL A 152 -0.50 -3.25 21.26
C VAL A 152 0.64 -3.88 22.04
N VAL A 153 1.68 -3.11 22.33
CA VAL A 153 2.83 -3.56 23.14
C VAL A 153 2.85 -2.93 24.53
N LEU A 154 2.13 -1.83 24.74
CA LEU A 154 2.00 -1.18 26.04
C LEU A 154 0.61 -0.57 26.22
N LYS A 155 0.01 -0.80 27.41
CA LYS A 155 -1.10 -0.03 27.99
C LYS A 155 -0.73 0.34 29.39
N GLN A 156 -0.77 1.63 29.75
CA GLN A 156 -0.36 2.12 31.05
C GLN A 156 -1.25 3.27 31.52
N LEU A 157 -1.54 3.35 32.80
CA LEU A 157 -2.14 4.51 33.46
C LEU A 157 -1.16 5.00 34.53
N ASP A 158 -0.69 6.24 34.42
CA ASP A 158 0.32 6.83 35.26
C ASP A 158 1.60 5.97 35.35
N THR A 159 1.86 5.32 36.48
CA THR A 159 2.96 4.38 36.68
C THR A 159 2.53 2.92 36.61
N GLU A 160 1.23 2.65 36.59
CA GLU A 160 0.68 1.29 36.55
C GLU A 160 0.66 0.72 35.12
N ILE A 161 1.38 -0.36 34.89
CA ILE A 161 1.37 -1.09 33.63
C ILE A 161 0.15 -2.01 33.62
N LEU A 162 -0.84 -1.71 32.78
CA LEU A 162 -2.06 -2.49 32.60
C LEU A 162 -1.86 -3.67 31.64
N TYR A 163 -0.95 -3.51 30.68
CA TYR A 163 -0.60 -4.53 29.70
C TYR A 163 0.78 -4.22 29.13
N GLU A 164 1.62 -5.25 29.04
CA GLU A 164 2.91 -5.16 28.36
C GLU A 164 3.17 -6.44 27.57
N ASN A 165 3.61 -6.26 26.33
CA ASN A 165 3.95 -7.36 25.44
C ASN A 165 5.30 -7.08 24.78
N HIS A 166 6.31 -7.84 25.13
CA HIS A 166 7.65 -7.74 24.53
C HIS A 166 7.79 -8.56 23.23
N THR A 167 6.76 -9.29 22.84
CA THR A 167 6.80 -10.10 21.65
C THR A 167 6.69 -9.18 20.43
N LYS A 168 7.77 -9.05 19.67
CA LYS A 168 7.67 -8.50 18.32
C LYS A 168 6.65 -9.37 17.59
N ALA A 169 5.56 -8.79 17.11
CA ALA A 169 4.59 -9.50 16.28
C ALA A 169 5.28 -9.88 14.96
N ILE A 170 6.01 -10.97 14.99
CA ILE A 170 6.54 -11.58 13.78
C ILE A 170 5.36 -12.39 13.23
N GLN A 171 4.55 -11.79 12.37
CA GLN A 171 3.76 -12.60 11.45
C GLN A 171 4.76 -13.48 10.70
N LYS A 172 4.71 -14.77 10.93
CA LYS A 172 5.58 -15.74 10.28
C LYS A 172 5.12 -15.86 8.82
N LYS A 173 5.60 -14.91 7.99
CA LYS A 173 5.34 -14.95 6.55
C LYS A 173 5.97 -16.21 5.96
N SER A 174 5.31 -16.77 4.96
CA SER A 174 5.85 -17.88 4.18
C SER A 174 7.23 -17.54 3.61
N ASP A 175 8.07 -18.56 3.49
CA ASP A 175 9.39 -18.44 2.87
C ASP A 175 9.26 -17.96 1.41
N ARG A 176 9.83 -16.79 1.14
CA ARG A 176 9.82 -16.13 -0.17
C ARG A 176 11.01 -16.48 -1.04
N SER A 177 11.97 -17.24 -0.52
CA SER A 177 13.19 -17.64 -1.27
C SER A 177 12.90 -18.49 -2.50
N CYS A 178 11.71 -19.11 -2.56
CA CYS A 178 11.25 -19.88 -3.71
C CYS A 178 10.82 -19.01 -4.90
N LEU A 179 10.63 -17.69 -4.72
CA LEU A 179 10.18 -16.78 -5.77
C LEU A 179 11.31 -16.56 -6.80
N SER A 180 10.99 -16.73 -8.06
CA SER A 180 11.80 -16.30 -9.20
C SER A 180 10.88 -16.07 -10.39
N VAL A 181 11.27 -15.21 -11.32
CA VAL A 181 10.48 -14.90 -12.52
C VAL A 181 10.15 -16.18 -13.31
N GLU A 182 11.13 -17.08 -13.46
CA GLU A 182 10.95 -18.35 -14.16
C GLU A 182 9.91 -19.24 -13.45
N ASN A 183 10.00 -19.37 -12.13
CA ASN A 183 9.04 -20.18 -11.36
C ASN A 183 7.65 -19.53 -11.30
N ILE A 184 7.56 -18.20 -11.26
CA ILE A 184 6.29 -17.47 -11.35
C ILE A 184 5.58 -17.78 -12.66
N VAL A 185 6.29 -17.74 -13.78
CA VAL A 185 5.73 -18.07 -15.10
C VAL A 185 5.29 -19.55 -15.15
N LYS A 186 6.11 -20.46 -14.64
CA LYS A 186 5.74 -21.90 -14.52
C LYS A 186 4.49 -22.09 -13.67
N PHE A 187 4.40 -21.40 -12.50
CA PHE A 187 3.24 -21.46 -11.64
C PHE A 187 1.98 -20.98 -12.36
N ALA A 188 2.01 -19.80 -12.95
CA ALA A 188 0.87 -19.22 -13.65
C ALA A 188 0.36 -20.13 -14.80
N THR A 189 1.27 -20.84 -15.49
CA THR A 189 0.91 -21.78 -16.56
C THR A 189 0.28 -23.06 -16.02
N GLN A 190 0.64 -23.50 -14.81
CA GLN A 190 0.25 -24.81 -14.24
C GLN A 190 -0.82 -24.70 -13.16
N VAL A 191 -1.09 -23.49 -12.63
CA VAL A 191 -2.05 -23.31 -11.54
C VAL A 191 -3.43 -23.79 -11.94
N ARG A 192 -4.07 -24.56 -11.05
CA ARG A 192 -5.48 -24.91 -11.20
C ARG A 192 -6.31 -23.66 -10.87
N ILE A 193 -7.24 -23.37 -11.73
CA ILE A 193 -8.02 -22.13 -11.63
C ILE A 193 -8.83 -22.07 -10.34
N GLU A 194 -9.33 -23.23 -9.89
CA GLU A 194 -10.09 -23.36 -8.65
C GLU A 194 -9.30 -22.90 -7.40
N ASP A 195 -7.97 -23.07 -7.42
CA ASP A 195 -7.09 -22.70 -6.29
C ASP A 195 -6.88 -21.18 -6.16
N VAL A 196 -7.21 -20.40 -7.21
CA VAL A 196 -6.99 -18.94 -7.24
C VAL A 196 -8.25 -18.15 -7.61
N LYS A 197 -9.31 -18.83 -8.02
CA LYS A 197 -10.52 -18.20 -8.54
C LYS A 197 -11.16 -17.24 -7.54
N GLU A 198 -11.44 -17.69 -6.33
CA GLU A 198 -12.08 -16.87 -5.30
C GLU A 198 -11.25 -15.62 -4.97
N LEU A 199 -9.94 -15.80 -4.86
CA LEU A 199 -9.00 -14.72 -4.57
C LEU A 199 -9.04 -13.64 -5.66
N PHE A 200 -8.97 -14.05 -6.93
CA PHE A 200 -8.97 -13.09 -8.05
C PHE A 200 -10.34 -12.55 -8.39
N ASP A 201 -11.42 -13.29 -8.20
CA ASP A 201 -12.78 -12.76 -8.32
C ASP A 201 -12.98 -11.58 -7.35
N ARG A 202 -12.53 -11.73 -6.11
CA ARG A 202 -12.57 -10.66 -5.11
C ARG A 202 -11.67 -9.48 -5.50
N GLN A 203 -10.44 -9.74 -5.96
CA GLN A 203 -9.54 -8.69 -6.42
C GLN A 203 -10.12 -7.90 -7.60
N ILE A 204 -10.69 -8.60 -8.57
CA ILE A 204 -11.35 -7.97 -9.73
C ILE A 204 -12.52 -7.12 -9.29
N ALA A 205 -13.41 -7.67 -8.44
CA ALA A 205 -14.60 -6.97 -7.99
C ALA A 205 -14.26 -5.68 -7.22
N TYR A 206 -13.40 -5.76 -6.22
CA TYR A 206 -13.09 -4.62 -5.36
C TYR A 206 -12.28 -3.55 -6.08
N ASN A 207 -11.22 -3.96 -6.79
CA ASN A 207 -10.31 -3.00 -7.41
C ASN A 207 -10.95 -2.31 -8.62
N MET A 208 -11.84 -2.99 -9.35
CA MET A 208 -12.57 -2.34 -10.43
C MET A 208 -13.68 -1.42 -9.92
N ALA A 209 -14.37 -1.79 -8.83
CA ALA A 209 -15.42 -0.95 -8.26
C ALA A 209 -14.89 0.43 -7.84
N ILE A 210 -13.77 0.50 -7.14
CA ILE A 210 -13.16 1.78 -6.77
C ILE A 210 -12.59 2.54 -7.97
N ALA A 211 -12.13 1.85 -9.02
CA ALA A 211 -11.69 2.51 -10.26
C ALA A 211 -12.86 3.19 -10.98
N GLU A 212 -14.00 2.51 -11.07
CA GLU A 212 -15.23 3.05 -11.64
C GLU A 212 -15.76 4.22 -10.82
N GLU A 213 -15.70 4.12 -9.49
CA GLU A 213 -16.04 5.21 -8.57
C GLU A 213 -15.17 6.46 -8.81
N GLY A 214 -13.84 6.28 -8.93
CA GLY A 214 -12.90 7.36 -9.19
C GLY A 214 -13.08 8.00 -10.57
N LEU A 215 -13.53 7.25 -11.57
CA LEU A 215 -13.91 7.78 -12.88
C LEU A 215 -15.26 8.51 -12.87
N LYS A 216 -16.20 8.08 -12.02
CA LYS A 216 -17.51 8.69 -11.91
C LYS A 216 -17.46 10.00 -11.14
N ASN A 217 -16.89 9.99 -9.95
CA ASN A 217 -16.84 11.12 -9.03
C ASN A 217 -15.50 11.86 -9.06
N ALA A 218 -15.44 13.08 -8.52
CA ALA A 218 -14.22 13.89 -8.47
C ALA A 218 -13.42 13.56 -7.20
N TYR A 219 -12.17 13.15 -7.38
CA TYR A 219 -11.25 12.85 -6.28
C TYR A 219 -9.86 13.42 -6.56
N GLY A 220 -9.30 14.13 -5.58
CA GLY A 220 -7.94 14.64 -5.64
C GLY A 220 -7.66 15.45 -6.91
N ALA A 221 -6.65 15.04 -7.67
CA ALA A 221 -6.27 15.70 -8.92
C ALA A 221 -6.98 15.16 -10.16
N ASN A 222 -7.89 14.18 -10.01
CA ASN A 222 -8.64 13.54 -11.11
C ASN A 222 -7.73 13.00 -12.23
N ILE A 223 -6.59 12.45 -11.89
CA ILE A 223 -5.58 11.96 -12.85
C ILE A 223 -6.18 10.91 -13.80
N GLY A 224 -6.99 10.00 -13.26
CA GLY A 224 -7.68 8.99 -14.09
C GLY A 224 -8.57 9.61 -15.16
N LYS A 225 -9.34 10.65 -14.82
CA LYS A 225 -10.19 11.39 -15.78
C LYS A 225 -9.35 12.16 -16.80
N VAL A 226 -8.23 12.74 -16.38
CA VAL A 226 -7.30 13.43 -17.30
C VAL A 226 -6.78 12.45 -18.34
N TYR A 227 -6.30 11.27 -17.92
CA TYR A 227 -5.83 10.24 -18.85
C TYR A 227 -6.91 9.76 -19.79
N LEU A 228 -8.10 9.44 -19.28
CA LEU A 228 -9.20 8.95 -20.11
C LEU A 228 -9.63 9.97 -21.17
N LYS A 229 -9.63 11.26 -20.83
CA LYS A 229 -9.92 12.36 -21.77
C LYS A 229 -8.81 12.53 -22.80
N SER A 230 -7.55 12.38 -22.42
CA SER A 230 -6.40 12.58 -23.30
C SER A 230 -6.17 11.41 -24.26
N TYR A 231 -6.53 10.18 -23.84
CA TYR A 231 -6.29 8.93 -24.58
C TYR A 231 -7.56 8.05 -24.67
N PRO A 232 -8.64 8.55 -25.27
CA PRO A 232 -9.96 7.91 -25.19
C PRO A 232 -10.06 6.57 -25.93
N SER A 233 -9.26 6.34 -26.95
CA SER A 233 -9.30 5.15 -27.81
C SER A 233 -8.11 4.20 -27.60
N ASP A 234 -7.18 4.52 -26.72
CA ASP A 234 -6.01 3.70 -26.45
C ASP A 234 -6.25 2.80 -25.24
N VAL A 235 -6.13 1.47 -25.45
CA VAL A 235 -6.31 0.49 -24.36
C VAL A 235 -5.28 0.69 -23.26
N ALA A 236 -4.03 1.03 -23.60
CA ALA A 236 -3.00 1.34 -22.61
C ALA A 236 -3.34 2.62 -21.84
N GLY A 237 -3.83 3.65 -22.52
CA GLY A 237 -4.34 4.88 -21.91
C GLY A 237 -5.50 4.62 -20.96
N LYS A 238 -6.45 3.78 -21.37
CA LYS A 238 -7.58 3.37 -20.56
C LYS A 238 -7.15 2.58 -19.31
N ALA A 239 -6.22 1.64 -19.46
CA ALA A 239 -5.68 0.86 -18.35
C ALA A 239 -4.98 1.77 -17.30
N LYS A 240 -4.18 2.73 -17.75
CA LYS A 240 -3.57 3.77 -16.89
C LYS A 240 -4.64 4.64 -16.21
N ALA A 241 -5.67 5.05 -16.95
CA ALA A 241 -6.75 5.88 -16.43
C ALA A 241 -7.51 5.21 -15.29
N TYR A 242 -7.90 3.94 -15.46
CA TYR A 242 -8.61 3.17 -14.44
C TYR A 242 -7.75 2.95 -13.17
N ALA A 243 -6.48 2.59 -13.33
CA ALA A 243 -5.57 2.40 -12.21
C ALA A 243 -5.31 3.71 -11.44
N ALA A 244 -5.14 4.83 -12.15
CA ALA A 244 -4.99 6.14 -11.56
C ALA A 244 -6.28 6.61 -10.85
N ALA A 245 -7.45 6.41 -11.45
CA ALA A 245 -8.75 6.78 -10.87
C ALA A 245 -9.02 6.03 -9.55
N ALA A 246 -8.68 4.74 -9.47
CA ALA A 246 -8.79 3.98 -8.25
C ALA A 246 -7.93 4.58 -7.13
N SER A 247 -6.73 5.05 -7.45
CA SER A 247 -5.86 5.73 -6.49
C SER A 247 -6.35 7.15 -6.18
N ASP A 248 -6.87 7.89 -7.16
CA ASP A 248 -7.51 9.19 -6.92
C ASP A 248 -8.60 9.06 -5.85
N ALA A 249 -9.52 8.09 -6.00
CA ALA A 249 -10.57 7.81 -5.03
C ALA A 249 -9.99 7.40 -3.67
N ARG A 250 -9.12 6.38 -3.65
CA ARG A 250 -8.57 5.82 -2.41
C ARG A 250 -7.77 6.84 -1.59
N MET A 251 -6.96 7.66 -2.22
CA MET A 251 -6.10 8.64 -1.54
C MET A 251 -6.86 9.89 -1.06
N ASN A 252 -8.09 10.06 -1.52
CA ASN A 252 -8.89 11.26 -1.23
C ASN A 252 -10.24 10.93 -0.55
N GLY A 253 -10.26 9.87 0.26
CA GLY A 253 -11.34 9.62 1.21
C GLY A 253 -12.47 8.70 0.73
N CYS A 254 -12.31 8.01 -0.40
CA CYS A 254 -13.24 6.95 -0.77
C CYS A 254 -13.07 5.74 0.16
N GLU A 255 -14.17 5.32 0.77
CA GLU A 255 -14.21 4.29 1.81
C GLU A 255 -14.43 2.86 1.26
N MET A 256 -14.37 2.71 -0.06
CA MET A 256 -14.52 1.40 -0.69
C MET A 256 -13.29 0.50 -0.42
N PRO A 257 -13.52 -0.81 -0.19
CA PRO A 257 -12.44 -1.76 0.02
C PRO A 257 -11.65 -1.99 -1.27
N VAL A 258 -10.36 -2.27 -1.10
CA VAL A 258 -9.45 -2.71 -2.18
C VAL A 258 -8.73 -3.99 -1.77
N ILE A 259 -8.33 -4.81 -2.73
CA ILE A 259 -7.37 -5.88 -2.47
C ILE A 259 -5.97 -5.32 -2.64
N ILE A 260 -5.23 -5.34 -1.53
CA ILE A 260 -3.86 -4.85 -1.46
C ILE A 260 -2.87 -5.84 -2.09
N ASN A 261 -1.63 -5.40 -2.28
CA ASN A 261 -0.48 -6.27 -2.58
C ASN A 261 0.72 -5.76 -1.79
N SER A 262 1.43 -6.66 -1.13
CA SER A 262 2.63 -6.33 -0.33
C SER A 262 2.39 -5.18 0.67
N GLY A 263 1.24 -5.19 1.34
CA GLY A 263 0.86 -4.22 2.37
C GLY A 263 0.37 -2.86 1.83
N SER A 264 0.17 -2.70 0.51
CA SER A 264 -0.27 -1.42 -0.06
C SER A 264 -1.44 -1.57 -1.03
N GLY A 265 -2.51 -0.79 -0.79
CA GLY A 265 -3.65 -0.72 -1.71
C GLY A 265 -3.25 -0.21 -3.09
N ASN A 266 -2.44 0.86 -3.16
CA ASN A 266 -1.98 1.37 -4.44
C ASN A 266 -1.17 0.35 -5.25
N GLN A 267 -0.39 -0.52 -4.59
CA GLN A 267 0.29 -1.62 -5.29
C GLN A 267 -0.70 -2.66 -5.80
N GLY A 268 -1.71 -3.03 -4.99
CA GLY A 268 -2.76 -3.95 -5.42
C GLY A 268 -3.57 -3.43 -6.61
N LEU A 269 -3.94 -2.14 -6.61
CA LEU A 269 -4.61 -1.47 -7.71
C LEU A 269 -3.73 -1.47 -8.97
N THR A 270 -2.46 -1.10 -8.84
CA THR A 270 -1.51 -1.00 -9.95
C THR A 270 -1.20 -2.36 -10.57
N ALA A 271 -1.05 -3.41 -9.76
CA ALA A 271 -0.77 -4.76 -10.25
C ALA A 271 -1.97 -5.41 -10.95
N SER A 272 -3.21 -5.07 -10.55
CA SER A 272 -4.39 -5.78 -11.05
C SER A 272 -5.16 -5.04 -12.14
N ILE A 273 -5.49 -3.76 -11.92
CA ILE A 273 -6.41 -3.02 -12.80
C ILE A 273 -5.94 -2.97 -14.25
N PRO A 274 -4.67 -2.65 -14.57
CA PRO A 274 -4.23 -2.60 -15.97
C PRO A 274 -4.37 -3.95 -16.69
N VAL A 275 -4.11 -5.05 -15.98
CA VAL A 275 -4.25 -6.41 -16.50
C VAL A 275 -5.73 -6.75 -16.76
N ILE A 276 -6.62 -6.37 -15.82
CA ILE A 276 -8.06 -6.60 -15.92
C ILE A 276 -8.64 -5.79 -17.09
N VAL A 277 -8.32 -4.49 -17.16
CA VAL A 277 -8.80 -3.62 -18.25
C VAL A 277 -8.34 -4.16 -19.61
N TYR A 278 -7.05 -4.52 -19.73
CA TYR A 278 -6.51 -5.08 -20.96
C TYR A 278 -7.26 -6.35 -21.40
N ALA A 279 -7.45 -7.28 -20.46
CA ALA A 279 -8.16 -8.53 -20.76
C ALA A 279 -9.62 -8.30 -21.19
N ARG A 280 -10.32 -7.36 -20.54
CA ARG A 280 -11.71 -7.01 -20.86
C ARG A 280 -11.84 -6.35 -22.23
N GLU A 281 -10.96 -5.39 -22.55
CA GLU A 281 -10.98 -4.67 -23.83
C GLU A 281 -10.75 -5.60 -25.02
N TYR A 282 -9.93 -6.63 -24.85
CA TYR A 282 -9.69 -7.63 -25.90
C TYR A 282 -10.57 -8.88 -25.81
N GLY A 283 -11.55 -8.92 -24.90
CA GLY A 283 -12.48 -10.06 -24.73
C GLY A 283 -11.76 -11.37 -24.40
N LEU A 284 -10.66 -11.34 -23.65
CA LEU A 284 -9.86 -12.53 -23.38
C LEU A 284 -10.56 -13.44 -22.35
N PRO A 285 -10.35 -14.76 -22.43
CA PRO A 285 -10.96 -15.72 -21.51
C PRO A 285 -10.58 -15.44 -20.04
N GLN A 286 -11.53 -15.63 -19.13
CA GLN A 286 -11.36 -15.42 -17.68
C GLN A 286 -10.20 -16.25 -17.12
N GLU A 287 -10.02 -17.48 -17.56
CA GLU A 287 -8.89 -18.31 -17.17
C GLU A 287 -7.55 -17.64 -17.50
N LYS A 288 -7.42 -17.04 -18.68
CA LYS A 288 -6.22 -16.34 -19.12
C LYS A 288 -5.95 -15.11 -18.25
N LEU A 289 -7.01 -14.39 -17.85
CA LEU A 289 -6.92 -13.26 -16.91
C LEU A 289 -6.40 -13.72 -15.55
N TYR A 290 -6.91 -14.80 -14.96
CA TYR A 290 -6.42 -15.30 -13.67
C TYR A 290 -4.94 -15.68 -13.72
N ARG A 291 -4.50 -16.33 -14.78
CA ARG A 291 -3.08 -16.66 -14.99
C ARG A 291 -2.21 -15.42 -15.12
N ALA A 292 -2.66 -14.39 -15.82
CA ALA A 292 -1.98 -13.10 -15.94
C ALA A 292 -1.93 -12.36 -14.59
N LEU A 293 -2.99 -12.43 -13.79
CA LEU A 293 -3.01 -11.89 -12.43
C LEU A 293 -2.06 -12.63 -11.48
N CYS A 294 -1.88 -13.95 -11.65
CA CYS A 294 -0.82 -14.68 -10.93
C CYS A 294 0.56 -14.06 -11.23
N ILE A 295 0.86 -13.84 -12.51
CA ILE A 295 2.16 -13.25 -12.92
C ILE A 295 2.34 -11.86 -12.35
N SER A 296 1.39 -10.96 -12.59
CA SER A 296 1.49 -9.58 -12.14
C SER A 296 1.64 -9.46 -10.64
N ASN A 297 0.79 -10.14 -9.88
CA ASN A 297 0.82 -10.07 -8.42
C ASN A 297 2.09 -10.71 -7.85
N LEU A 298 2.50 -11.89 -8.32
CA LEU A 298 3.69 -12.58 -7.81
C LEU A 298 5.00 -11.87 -8.18
N ILE A 299 5.12 -11.27 -9.37
CA ILE A 299 6.26 -10.42 -9.74
C ILE A 299 6.33 -9.20 -8.83
N THR A 300 5.20 -8.55 -8.57
CA THR A 300 5.14 -7.43 -7.61
C THR A 300 5.63 -7.85 -6.23
N ILE A 301 5.15 -8.99 -5.72
CA ILE A 301 5.57 -9.55 -4.42
C ILE A 301 7.06 -9.90 -4.42
N HIS A 302 7.56 -10.51 -5.49
CA HIS A 302 8.97 -10.89 -5.63
C HIS A 302 9.89 -9.67 -5.54
N LEU A 303 9.60 -8.62 -6.30
CA LEU A 303 10.33 -7.35 -6.24
C LEU A 303 10.24 -6.72 -4.84
N LYS A 304 9.05 -6.67 -4.25
CA LYS A 304 8.85 -6.08 -2.92
C LYS A 304 9.54 -6.86 -1.81
N THR A 305 9.71 -8.15 -1.96
CA THR A 305 10.48 -8.98 -1.00
C THR A 305 11.92 -8.49 -0.89
N GLY A 306 12.56 -8.14 -2.00
CA GLY A 306 13.91 -7.60 -2.02
C GLY A 306 14.00 -6.11 -1.62
N ILE A 307 12.96 -5.31 -1.86
CA ILE A 307 12.93 -3.86 -1.54
C ILE A 307 12.59 -3.61 -0.07
N GLY A 308 11.76 -4.48 0.53
CA GLY A 308 11.25 -4.31 1.89
C GLY A 308 9.91 -3.56 1.95
N THR A 309 9.31 -3.52 3.15
CA THR A 309 7.93 -3.05 3.34
C THR A 309 7.82 -1.53 3.19
N LEU A 310 8.77 -0.79 3.74
CA LEU A 310 8.82 0.68 3.70
C LEU A 310 10.19 1.13 3.19
N SER A 311 10.19 2.01 2.19
CA SER A 311 11.40 2.50 1.53
C SER A 311 11.07 3.81 0.81
N ALA A 312 12.08 4.64 0.54
CA ALA A 312 11.95 5.74 -0.40
C ALA A 312 11.71 5.28 -1.84
N TYR A 313 11.95 4.03 -2.16
CA TYR A 313 11.59 3.43 -3.46
C TYR A 313 10.08 3.22 -3.55
N CYS A 314 9.44 3.81 -4.53
CA CYS A 314 7.99 3.73 -4.67
C CYS A 314 7.54 2.31 -5.06
N GLY A 315 6.69 1.69 -4.24
CA GLY A 315 6.21 0.32 -4.49
C GLY A 315 5.39 0.16 -5.77
N VAL A 316 4.81 1.24 -6.31
CA VAL A 316 4.05 1.19 -7.57
C VAL A 316 4.94 0.89 -8.77
N VAL A 317 6.26 1.17 -8.71
CA VAL A 317 7.22 0.75 -9.74
C VAL A 317 7.22 -0.76 -9.91
N SER A 318 7.31 -1.49 -8.78
CA SER A 318 7.23 -2.95 -8.78
C SER A 318 5.89 -3.45 -9.35
N ALA A 319 4.80 -2.78 -8.99
CA ALA A 319 3.46 -3.17 -9.41
C ALA A 319 3.18 -2.84 -10.89
N GLY A 320 3.68 -1.70 -11.39
CA GLY A 320 3.57 -1.33 -12.81
C GLY A 320 4.38 -2.27 -13.72
N ALA A 321 5.61 -2.60 -13.30
CA ALA A 321 6.41 -3.60 -13.97
C ALA A 321 5.72 -4.99 -13.96
N GLY A 322 5.13 -5.39 -12.82
CA GLY A 322 4.31 -6.59 -12.70
C GLY A 322 3.11 -6.58 -13.64
N ALA A 323 2.40 -5.46 -13.73
CA ALA A 323 1.26 -5.30 -14.65
C ALA A 323 1.69 -5.46 -16.12
N GLY A 324 2.82 -4.84 -16.52
CA GLY A 324 3.41 -5.04 -17.86
C GLY A 324 3.69 -6.52 -18.15
N CYS A 325 4.22 -7.26 -17.18
CA CYS A 325 4.46 -8.70 -17.28
C CYS A 325 3.15 -9.51 -17.42
N GLY A 326 2.10 -9.13 -16.66
CA GLY A 326 0.77 -9.73 -16.81
C GLY A 326 0.18 -9.51 -18.20
N VAL A 327 0.31 -8.29 -18.75
CA VAL A 327 -0.13 -7.98 -20.12
C VAL A 327 0.72 -8.71 -21.15
N ALA A 328 2.04 -8.86 -20.96
CA ALA A 328 2.88 -9.68 -21.84
C ALA A 328 2.35 -11.12 -21.95
N TYR A 329 1.95 -11.71 -20.82
CA TYR A 329 1.32 -13.03 -20.82
C TYR A 329 -0.03 -13.04 -21.55
N LEU A 330 -0.87 -12.01 -21.34
CA LEU A 330 -2.15 -11.88 -22.07
C LEU A 330 -1.95 -11.84 -23.59
N GLN A 331 -0.84 -11.29 -24.05
CA GLN A 331 -0.45 -11.26 -25.47
C GLN A 331 0.18 -12.58 -25.97
N GLY A 332 0.32 -13.60 -25.12
CA GLY A 332 0.89 -14.90 -25.46
C GLY A 332 2.38 -15.02 -25.17
N GLY A 333 2.97 -14.03 -24.49
CA GLY A 333 4.37 -14.06 -24.08
C GLY A 333 4.65 -15.11 -23.01
N GLY A 334 5.85 -15.72 -23.10
CA GLY A 334 6.38 -16.64 -22.11
C GLY A 334 7.44 -15.98 -21.24
N PHE A 335 8.34 -16.80 -20.67
CA PHE A 335 9.40 -16.34 -19.78
C PHE A 335 10.27 -15.24 -20.40
N ARG A 336 10.64 -15.38 -21.67
CA ARG A 336 11.53 -14.43 -22.34
C ARG A 336 10.89 -13.04 -22.45
N GLU A 337 9.67 -12.96 -22.94
CA GLU A 337 8.90 -11.72 -23.09
C GLU A 337 8.70 -11.03 -21.72
N ILE A 338 8.34 -11.81 -20.71
CA ILE A 338 8.11 -11.33 -19.34
C ILE A 338 9.41 -10.82 -18.72
N ALA A 339 10.51 -11.56 -18.85
CA ALA A 339 11.81 -11.17 -18.28
C ALA A 339 12.33 -9.85 -18.90
N HIS A 340 12.24 -9.69 -20.22
CA HIS A 340 12.65 -8.45 -20.89
C HIS A 340 11.72 -7.28 -20.59
N THR A 341 10.41 -7.50 -20.55
CA THR A 341 9.44 -6.48 -20.11
C THR A 341 9.81 -5.96 -18.72
N LEU A 342 10.07 -6.87 -17.79
CA LEU A 342 10.44 -6.53 -16.42
C LEU A 342 11.75 -5.74 -16.33
N VAL A 343 12.81 -6.21 -17.01
CA VAL A 343 14.12 -5.54 -17.01
C VAL A 343 14.01 -4.15 -17.62
N ASN A 344 13.31 -4.00 -18.75
CA ASN A 344 13.10 -2.72 -19.40
C ASN A 344 12.35 -1.73 -18.48
N ALA A 345 11.25 -2.19 -17.85
CA ALA A 345 10.48 -1.36 -16.93
C ALA A 345 11.32 -0.89 -15.73
N LEU A 346 12.08 -1.80 -15.10
CA LEU A 346 12.94 -1.48 -13.97
C LEU A 346 14.07 -0.52 -14.35
N ALA A 347 14.66 -0.65 -15.53
CA ALA A 347 15.70 0.26 -16.01
C ALA A 347 15.20 1.70 -16.18
N MET A 348 13.93 1.87 -16.60
CA MET A 348 13.33 3.19 -16.84
C MET A 348 12.84 3.88 -15.56
N ASP A 349 12.28 3.14 -14.61
CA ASP A 349 11.44 3.72 -13.54
C ASP A 349 12.01 3.54 -12.12
N SER A 350 13.17 2.92 -11.95
CA SER A 350 13.77 2.63 -10.63
C SER A 350 14.26 3.86 -9.85
N GLY A 351 13.93 5.06 -10.27
CA GLY A 351 14.22 6.32 -9.57
C GLY A 351 13.00 6.99 -8.95
N MET A 352 11.79 6.45 -9.11
CA MET A 352 10.58 7.04 -8.56
C MET A 352 10.57 6.95 -7.04
N ILE A 353 10.57 8.10 -6.36
CA ILE A 353 10.55 8.16 -4.90
C ILE A 353 9.14 7.97 -4.32
N CYS A 354 9.08 7.38 -3.12
CA CYS A 354 7.89 7.34 -2.28
C CYS A 354 8.00 8.39 -1.16
N ASP A 355 7.25 9.46 -1.31
CA ASP A 355 7.11 10.56 -0.35
C ASP A 355 5.75 10.53 0.37
N GLY A 356 5.22 9.33 0.60
CA GLY A 356 3.99 9.05 1.34
C GLY A 356 2.71 9.01 0.51
N ALA A 357 1.61 8.68 1.17
CA ALA A 357 0.29 8.57 0.55
C ALA A 357 -0.34 9.95 0.32
N LYS A 358 -0.73 10.25 -0.91
CA LYS A 358 -1.32 11.54 -1.31
C LYS A 358 -1.89 11.50 -2.72
N ALA A 359 -2.54 12.59 -3.15
CA ALA A 359 -3.16 12.69 -4.47
C ALA A 359 -2.21 12.40 -5.64
N SER A 360 -0.92 12.79 -5.56
CA SER A 360 0.05 12.52 -6.63
C SER A 360 0.40 11.03 -6.82
N CYS A 361 -0.02 10.14 -5.91
CA CYS A 361 0.14 8.70 -6.11
C CYS A 361 -0.56 8.20 -7.37
N ALA A 362 -1.71 8.77 -7.73
CA ALA A 362 -2.43 8.42 -8.95
C ALA A 362 -1.59 8.66 -10.22
N ALA A 363 -0.87 9.80 -10.28
CA ALA A 363 0.04 10.09 -11.39
C ALA A 363 1.24 9.14 -11.42
N LYS A 364 1.82 8.83 -10.26
CA LYS A 364 2.92 7.86 -10.14
C LYS A 364 2.50 6.46 -10.62
N ILE A 365 1.26 6.04 -10.32
CA ILE A 365 0.68 4.78 -10.82
C ILE A 365 0.62 4.78 -12.35
N ALA A 366 0.08 5.84 -12.96
CA ALA A 366 0.00 5.93 -14.41
C ALA A 366 1.38 5.84 -15.08
N LEU A 367 2.40 6.50 -14.51
CA LEU A 367 3.78 6.43 -15.00
C LEU A 367 4.39 5.04 -14.84
N ALA A 368 4.18 4.39 -13.71
CA ALA A 368 4.69 3.03 -13.47
C ALA A 368 4.04 1.98 -14.42
N VAL A 369 2.75 2.12 -14.69
CA VAL A 369 2.07 1.28 -15.68
C VAL A 369 2.59 1.54 -17.09
N GLU A 370 2.87 2.82 -17.42
CA GLU A 370 3.49 3.19 -18.71
C GLU A 370 4.84 2.51 -18.89
N SER A 371 5.70 2.52 -17.86
CA SER A 371 7.01 1.86 -17.92
C SER A 371 6.88 0.36 -18.18
N GLY A 372 5.89 -0.30 -17.57
CA GLY A 372 5.60 -1.71 -17.82
C GLY A 372 5.15 -1.98 -19.26
N PHE A 373 4.27 -1.14 -19.79
CA PHE A 373 3.76 -1.30 -21.15
C PHE A 373 4.81 -0.93 -22.21
N LEU A 374 5.53 0.17 -21.99
CA LEU A 374 6.62 0.56 -22.89
C LEU A 374 7.72 -0.52 -22.92
N GLY A 375 8.04 -1.10 -21.75
CA GLY A 375 9.02 -2.19 -21.65
C GLY A 375 8.64 -3.42 -22.48
N LEU A 376 7.34 -3.74 -22.56
CA LEU A 376 6.80 -4.79 -23.41
C LEU A 376 6.89 -4.41 -24.89
N GLU A 377 6.43 -3.20 -25.25
CA GLU A 377 6.42 -2.76 -26.64
C GLU A 377 7.84 -2.61 -27.22
N MET A 378 8.80 -2.16 -26.42
CA MET A 378 10.23 -2.16 -26.79
C MET A 378 10.68 -3.56 -27.20
N PHE A 379 10.40 -4.56 -26.35
CA PHE A 379 10.82 -5.93 -26.62
C PHE A 379 10.15 -6.50 -27.89
N LYS A 380 8.87 -6.26 -28.10
CA LYS A 380 8.13 -6.67 -29.31
C LYS A 380 8.74 -6.10 -30.60
N GLN A 381 9.32 -4.90 -30.52
CA GLN A 381 9.99 -4.25 -31.64
C GLN A 381 11.48 -4.63 -31.73
N GLY A 382 11.95 -5.62 -30.95
CA GLY A 382 13.34 -6.08 -30.94
C GLY A 382 14.31 -5.21 -30.15
N ASN A 383 13.81 -4.28 -29.33
CA ASN A 383 14.60 -3.38 -28.51
C ASN A 383 14.63 -3.81 -27.05
N GLN A 384 15.74 -3.62 -26.38
CA GLN A 384 15.91 -3.92 -24.96
C GLN A 384 17.10 -3.17 -24.38
N PHE A 385 17.15 -3.04 -23.06
CA PHE A 385 18.35 -2.63 -22.36
C PHE A 385 19.25 -3.86 -22.11
N TYR A 386 20.55 -3.65 -22.19
CA TYR A 386 21.55 -4.72 -22.10
C TYR A 386 22.29 -4.71 -20.77
N ALA A 387 22.88 -5.84 -20.43
CA ALA A 387 23.77 -5.94 -19.28
C ALA A 387 24.94 -4.94 -19.41
N GLY A 388 25.06 -4.05 -18.41
CA GLY A 388 26.02 -2.94 -18.43
C GLY A 388 25.35 -1.56 -18.66
N ASP A 389 24.09 -1.53 -19.08
CA ASP A 389 23.33 -0.27 -19.13
C ASP A 389 22.93 0.14 -17.70
N GLY A 390 23.75 0.97 -17.08
CA GLY A 390 23.53 1.41 -15.70
C GLY A 390 23.46 0.27 -14.69
N ILE A 391 22.30 0.12 -14.03
CA ILE A 391 22.06 -0.91 -13.00
C ILE A 391 21.60 -2.27 -13.58
N VAL A 392 21.39 -2.35 -14.90
CA VAL A 392 20.97 -3.59 -15.57
C VAL A 392 22.12 -4.60 -15.55
N LYS A 393 21.82 -5.83 -15.13
CA LYS A 393 22.76 -6.95 -15.05
C LYS A 393 22.36 -8.06 -16.00
N LYS A 394 23.29 -8.99 -16.24
CA LYS A 394 23.02 -10.21 -17.00
C LYS A 394 22.01 -11.09 -16.23
N GLY A 395 20.82 -11.26 -16.80
CA GLY A 395 19.71 -12.01 -16.22
C GLY A 395 18.78 -11.16 -15.36
N VAL A 396 17.50 -11.52 -15.39
CA VAL A 396 16.42 -10.79 -14.72
C VAL A 396 16.60 -10.76 -13.21
N GLU A 397 16.94 -11.88 -12.58
CA GLU A 397 17.11 -11.96 -11.13
C GLU A 397 18.29 -11.09 -10.64
N SER A 398 19.37 -11.01 -11.41
CA SER A 398 20.51 -10.16 -11.08
C SER A 398 20.15 -8.67 -11.17
N THR A 399 19.28 -8.29 -12.10
CA THR A 399 18.75 -6.92 -12.20
C THR A 399 17.81 -6.61 -11.03
N ILE A 400 16.92 -7.54 -10.67
CA ILE A 400 16.06 -7.43 -9.47
C ILE A 400 16.91 -7.24 -8.22
N SER A 401 17.98 -8.01 -8.05
CA SER A 401 18.91 -7.86 -6.92
C SER A 401 19.58 -6.48 -6.90
N SER A 402 19.96 -5.92 -8.06
CA SER A 402 20.52 -4.57 -8.14
C SER A 402 19.52 -3.51 -7.70
N VAL A 403 18.27 -3.61 -8.14
CA VAL A 403 17.17 -2.70 -7.75
C VAL A 403 16.88 -2.83 -6.25
N SER A 404 16.82 -4.05 -5.72
CA SER A 404 16.61 -4.31 -4.30
C SER A 404 17.69 -3.66 -3.44
N ARG A 405 18.96 -3.81 -3.83
CA ARG A 405 20.10 -3.18 -3.15
C ARG A 405 20.02 -1.65 -3.20
N LEU A 406 19.67 -1.07 -4.35
CA LEU A 406 19.46 0.37 -4.51
C LEU A 406 18.37 0.85 -3.56
N ALA A 407 17.24 0.16 -3.51
CA ALA A 407 16.09 0.52 -2.69
C ALA A 407 16.38 0.42 -1.18
N GLN A 408 17.07 -0.63 -0.74
CA GLN A 408 17.36 -0.84 0.67
C GLN A 408 18.52 0.02 1.17
N ALA A 409 19.68 -0.09 0.52
CA ALA A 409 20.88 0.58 0.99
C ALA A 409 21.03 1.98 0.37
N GLY A 410 20.81 2.12 -0.93
CA GLY A 410 21.03 3.40 -1.64
C GLY A 410 20.02 4.48 -1.29
N MET A 411 18.77 4.12 -1.05
CA MET A 411 17.71 5.09 -0.75
C MET A 411 17.44 5.30 0.75
N HIS A 412 18.24 4.73 1.64
CA HIS A 412 18.05 4.89 3.08
C HIS A 412 18.18 6.36 3.53
N GLU A 413 19.21 7.06 3.10
CA GLU A 413 19.37 8.50 3.40
C GLU A 413 18.36 9.36 2.66
N THR A 414 17.94 8.95 1.46
CA THR A 414 16.84 9.60 0.72
C THR A 414 15.54 9.55 1.52
N ASP A 415 15.24 8.44 2.17
CA ASP A 415 14.04 8.29 3.00
C ASP A 415 14.07 9.24 4.20
N LYS A 416 15.22 9.33 4.90
CA LYS A 416 15.41 10.27 6.00
C LYS A 416 15.25 11.72 5.55
N GLU A 417 15.82 12.07 4.39
CA GLU A 417 15.72 13.43 3.86
C GLU A 417 14.28 13.79 3.46
N ILE A 418 13.54 12.86 2.85
CA ILE A 418 12.11 13.05 2.57
C ILE A 418 11.34 13.34 3.85
N ILE A 419 11.58 12.57 4.92
CA ILE A 419 10.92 12.77 6.21
C ILE A 419 11.28 14.14 6.77
N ARG A 420 12.56 14.55 6.72
CA ARG A 420 13.02 15.87 7.17
C ARG A 420 12.31 16.99 6.43
N ILE A 421 12.30 16.97 5.08
CA ILE A 421 11.58 17.94 4.25
C ILE A 421 10.09 18.00 4.62
N MET A 422 9.48 16.86 4.89
CA MET A 422 8.06 16.81 5.26
C MET A 422 7.79 17.35 6.66
N THR A 423 8.76 17.37 7.56
CA THR A 423 8.61 17.86 8.95
C THR A 423 9.09 19.31 9.11
N GLU A 424 9.98 19.78 8.25
CA GLU A 424 10.41 21.19 8.22
C GLU A 424 9.29 22.09 7.70
N GLY A 425 9.00 23.19 8.41
CA GLY A 425 8.09 24.24 7.94
C GLY A 425 6.60 23.92 8.07
N CYS A 426 6.22 23.12 9.02
CA CYS A 426 4.82 22.92 9.43
C CYS A 426 4.51 23.64 10.72
#